data_3e5e260e61c666c3fbe034f404d94190
#
_entry.id   3e5e260e61c666c3fbe034f404d94190
#
_cell.length_a   1.000
_cell.length_b   1.000
_cell.length_c   1.000
_cell.angle_alpha   90.00
_cell.angle_beta   90.00
_cell.angle_gamma   90.00
#
_symmetry.space_group_name_H-M   'P 1'
#
loop_
_entity.id
_entity.type
_entity.pdbx_description
1 polymer ?
#
loop_
_entity_poly.entity_id
_entity_poly.type
_entity_poly.pdbx_seq_one_letter_code
_entity_poly.pdbx_strand_id
1 'polypeptide(L)'
;LGSGPFAVEVDLMQPLDAARKPRVDTPPLNHVGLWVDDIHAAHQWLRDRGVRFAPGGIRAGAAGHDVCFIHPKGNDEFPLSSQGVLVELVQAPDKVISAYAELNAALGDA
;
A
#
# COMPACT_ATOMS: atom_id res chain seq x y z
N LEU A 1 2.77 -16.60 -1.37
CA LEU A 1 2.43 -17.32 -2.58
C LEU A 1 3.42 -16.99 -3.68
N GLY A 2 3.97 -17.98 -4.28
CA GLY A 2 5.05 -17.82 -5.25
C GLY A 2 6.40 -17.61 -4.58
N SER A 3 7.39 -17.18 -5.35
CA SER A 3 8.75 -16.94 -4.88
C SER A 3 9.39 -15.78 -5.66
N GLY A 4 10.50 -15.27 -5.13
CA GLY A 4 11.23 -14.18 -5.75
C GLY A 4 10.51 -12.83 -5.66
N PRO A 5 10.87 -11.87 -6.55
CA PRO A 5 10.39 -10.48 -6.45
C PRO A 5 8.89 -10.29 -6.74
N PHE A 6 8.23 -11.30 -7.32
CA PHE A 6 6.79 -11.27 -7.62
C PHE A 6 5.94 -12.05 -6.61
N ALA A 7 6.55 -12.53 -5.53
CA ALA A 7 5.83 -13.26 -4.51
C ALA A 7 4.76 -12.35 -3.85
N VAL A 8 3.61 -12.94 -3.55
CA VAL A 8 2.53 -12.30 -2.81
C VAL A 8 2.52 -12.86 -1.39
N GLU A 9 2.53 -11.98 -0.41
CA GLU A 9 2.46 -12.34 1.00
C GLU A 9 1.03 -12.24 1.50
N VAL A 10 0.59 -13.26 2.23
CA VAL A 10 -0.68 -13.23 2.96
C VAL A 10 -0.33 -13.35 4.44
N ASP A 11 -0.47 -12.25 5.16
CA ASP A 11 -0.13 -12.16 6.57
C ASP A 11 -1.38 -12.44 7.42
N LEU A 12 -1.30 -13.44 8.27
CA LEU A 12 -2.36 -13.76 9.22
C LEU A 12 -2.10 -13.01 10.52
N MET A 13 -3.04 -12.19 10.94
CA MET A 13 -2.91 -11.37 12.13
C MET A 13 -3.89 -11.78 13.21
N GLN A 14 -3.40 -11.83 14.45
CA GLN A 14 -4.21 -12.09 15.63
C GLN A 14 -4.02 -10.93 16.61
N PRO A 15 -5.09 -10.35 17.16
CA PRO A 15 -4.94 -9.27 18.13
C PRO A 15 -4.30 -9.79 19.42
N LEU A 16 -3.30 -9.08 19.93
CA LEU A 16 -2.71 -9.36 21.24
C LEU A 16 -3.63 -8.94 22.37
N ASP A 17 -4.40 -7.90 22.16
CA ASP A 17 -5.43 -7.39 23.06
C ASP A 17 -6.66 -7.03 22.23
N ALA A 18 -7.73 -7.79 22.40
CA ALA A 18 -8.98 -7.63 21.62
C ALA A 18 -9.65 -6.27 21.83
N ALA A 19 -9.38 -5.59 22.94
CA ALA A 19 -9.94 -4.27 23.23
C ALA A 19 -9.12 -3.12 22.65
N ARG A 20 -7.88 -3.39 22.22
CA ARG A 20 -6.97 -2.35 21.72
C ARG A 20 -7.33 -1.94 20.29
N LYS A 21 -7.25 -0.65 20.03
CA LYS A 21 -7.45 -0.09 18.67
C LYS A 21 -6.15 0.46 18.12
N PRO A 22 -5.95 0.44 16.78
CA PRO A 22 -6.88 -0.11 15.78
C PRO A 22 -6.96 -1.64 15.84
N ARG A 23 -8.12 -2.18 15.54
CA ARG A 23 -8.32 -3.64 15.51
C ARG A 23 -7.71 -4.24 14.25
N VAL A 24 -7.05 -5.39 14.40
CA VAL A 24 -6.41 -6.08 13.27
C VAL A 24 -7.30 -7.14 12.64
N ASP A 25 -8.37 -7.55 13.34
CA ASP A 25 -9.28 -8.61 12.94
C ASP A 25 -10.65 -8.11 12.46
N THR A 26 -10.88 -6.80 12.48
CA THR A 26 -12.14 -6.20 12.07
C THR A 26 -11.87 -4.91 11.29
N PRO A 27 -12.22 -4.86 9.99
CA PRO A 27 -12.79 -5.95 9.18
C PRO A 27 -11.81 -7.12 8.97
N PRO A 28 -12.28 -8.30 8.54
CA PRO A 28 -11.41 -9.48 8.37
C PRO A 28 -10.24 -9.23 7.41
N LEU A 29 -10.44 -8.48 6.32
CA LEU A 29 -9.35 -8.00 5.48
C LEU A 29 -8.87 -6.67 6.05
N ASN A 30 -7.70 -6.68 6.69
CA ASN A 30 -7.14 -5.48 7.31
C ASN A 30 -6.67 -4.46 6.28
N HIS A 31 -5.79 -4.88 5.38
CA HIS A 31 -5.30 -4.00 4.31
C HIS A 31 -4.72 -4.80 3.15
N VAL A 32 -4.53 -4.11 2.03
CA VAL A 32 -3.83 -4.59 0.85
C VAL A 32 -2.60 -3.71 0.67
N GLY A 33 -1.43 -4.32 0.50
CA GLY A 33 -0.17 -3.61 0.25
C GLY A 33 0.24 -3.71 -1.21
N LEU A 34 0.62 -2.59 -1.80
CA LEU A 34 1.05 -2.50 -3.20
C LEU A 34 2.43 -1.87 -3.29
N TRP A 35 3.33 -2.51 -4.05
CA TRP A 35 4.61 -1.90 -4.39
C TRP A 35 4.42 -0.69 -5.31
N VAL A 36 5.14 0.38 -5.03
CA VAL A 36 5.30 1.51 -5.94
C VAL A 36 6.79 1.81 -6.13
N ASP A 37 7.17 2.27 -7.29
CA ASP A 37 8.57 2.54 -7.62
C ASP A 37 9.09 3.86 -7.01
N ASP A 38 8.21 4.85 -6.85
CA ASP A 38 8.54 6.13 -6.22
C ASP A 38 7.32 6.57 -5.38
N ILE A 39 7.39 6.33 -4.08
CA ILE A 39 6.25 6.59 -3.19
C ILE A 39 5.94 8.09 -3.06
N HIS A 40 6.94 8.97 -3.16
CA HIS A 40 6.70 10.41 -3.10
C HIS A 40 5.96 10.89 -4.35
N ALA A 41 6.36 10.41 -5.51
CA ALA A 41 5.68 10.72 -6.77
C ALA A 41 4.26 10.14 -6.79
N ALA A 42 4.08 8.89 -6.36
CA ALA A 42 2.77 8.25 -6.31
C ALA A 42 1.81 8.97 -5.35
N HIS A 43 2.28 9.31 -4.16
CA HIS A 43 1.50 10.05 -3.16
C HIS A 43 1.03 11.40 -3.72
N GLN A 44 1.94 12.18 -4.29
CA GLN A 44 1.61 13.50 -4.85
C GLN A 44 0.64 13.39 -6.02
N TRP A 45 0.87 12.46 -6.93
CA TRP A 45 0.03 12.24 -8.10
C TRP A 45 -1.42 11.90 -7.71
N LEU A 46 -1.58 11.01 -6.75
CA LEU A 46 -2.90 10.60 -6.27
C LEU A 46 -3.59 11.73 -5.49
N ARG A 47 -2.84 12.43 -4.62
CA ARG A 47 -3.36 13.55 -3.84
C ARG A 47 -3.86 14.68 -4.74
N ASP A 48 -3.11 14.99 -5.79
CA ASP A 48 -3.50 16.03 -6.76
C ASP A 48 -4.81 15.68 -7.49
N ARG A 49 -5.18 14.41 -7.50
CA ARG A 49 -6.41 13.91 -8.12
C ARG A 49 -7.54 13.69 -7.14
N GLY A 50 -7.37 14.12 -5.91
CA GLY A 50 -8.42 14.08 -4.89
C GLY A 50 -8.47 12.81 -4.06
N VAL A 51 -7.42 12.00 -4.06
CA VAL A 51 -7.35 10.81 -3.22
C VAL A 51 -7.00 11.21 -1.78
N ARG A 52 -7.81 10.72 -0.85
CA ARG A 52 -7.58 10.95 0.57
C ARG A 52 -6.59 9.94 1.14
N PHE A 53 -5.57 10.46 1.81
CA PHE A 53 -4.62 9.64 2.57
C PHE A 53 -4.94 9.67 4.07
N ALA A 54 -4.64 8.57 4.75
CA ALA A 54 -4.74 8.50 6.19
C ALA A 54 -3.69 9.42 6.86
N PRO A 55 -3.93 9.87 8.10
CA PRO A 55 -2.96 10.68 8.82
C PRO A 55 -1.60 10.00 8.97
N GLY A 56 -0.54 10.80 9.01
CA GLY A 56 0.83 10.33 9.19
C GLY A 56 1.71 10.43 7.94
N GLY A 57 1.12 10.61 6.76
CA GLY A 57 1.86 10.78 5.51
C GLY A 57 2.78 9.59 5.18
N ILE A 58 3.85 9.88 4.44
CA ILE A 58 4.88 8.88 4.13
C ILE A 58 5.79 8.70 5.34
N ARG A 59 5.94 7.45 5.79
CA ARG A 59 6.75 7.12 6.98
C ARG A 59 7.37 5.72 6.83
N ALA A 60 8.36 5.44 7.67
CA ALA A 60 8.96 4.10 7.72
C ALA A 60 7.91 3.08 8.20
N GLY A 61 7.73 2.01 7.44
CA GLY A 61 6.85 0.91 7.79
C GLY A 61 7.55 -0.16 8.63
N ALA A 62 6.77 -1.14 9.10
CA ALA A 62 7.25 -2.20 9.97
C ALA A 62 8.34 -3.07 9.35
N ALA A 63 8.30 -3.26 8.02
CA ALA A 63 9.28 -4.05 7.28
C ALA A 63 10.50 -3.24 6.80
N GLY A 64 10.63 -1.97 7.20
CA GLY A 64 11.77 -1.12 6.85
C GLY A 64 11.63 -0.38 5.53
N HIS A 65 10.50 -0.48 4.85
CA HIS A 65 10.18 0.29 3.65
C HIS A 65 9.33 1.50 4.00
N ASP A 66 9.46 2.58 3.22
CA ASP A 66 8.55 3.72 3.37
C ASP A 66 7.16 3.33 2.90
N VAL A 67 6.16 3.78 3.64
CA VAL A 67 4.76 3.47 3.40
C VAL A 67 3.87 4.70 3.56
N CYS A 68 2.72 4.68 2.91
CA CYS A 68 1.60 5.55 3.21
C CYS A 68 0.29 4.81 2.95
N PHE A 69 -0.80 5.29 3.53
CA PHE A 69 -2.09 4.61 3.47
C PHE A 69 -3.14 5.48 2.81
N ILE A 70 -3.84 4.92 1.83
CA ILE A 70 -5.05 5.52 1.26
C ILE A 70 -6.19 5.29 2.24
N HIS A 71 -6.89 6.37 2.60
CA HIS A 71 -8.01 6.28 3.54
C HIS A 71 -9.16 5.49 2.91
N PRO A 72 -9.81 4.58 3.67
CA PRO A 72 -10.93 3.80 3.15
C PRO A 72 -12.17 4.62 2.81
N LYS A 73 -12.29 5.85 3.33
CA LYS A 73 -13.40 6.76 3.04
C LYS A 73 -12.89 8.11 2.58
N GLY A 74 -13.55 8.69 1.58
CA GLY A 74 -13.30 10.05 1.14
C GLY A 74 -13.91 11.10 2.07
N ASN A 75 -13.59 12.36 1.81
CA ASN A 75 -14.22 13.52 2.44
C ASN A 75 -14.46 14.61 1.39
N ASP A 76 -14.95 15.79 1.81
CA ASP A 76 -15.29 16.87 0.88
C ASP A 76 -14.05 17.41 0.16
N GLU A 77 -12.92 17.53 0.85
CA GLU A 77 -11.66 18.03 0.28
C GLU A 77 -10.99 16.99 -0.62
N PHE A 78 -11.01 15.72 -0.19
CA PHE A 78 -10.44 14.58 -0.93
C PHE A 78 -11.51 13.49 -1.07
N PRO A 79 -12.32 13.55 -2.14
CA PRO A 79 -13.49 12.67 -2.26
C PRO A 79 -13.18 11.24 -2.70
N LEU A 80 -11.99 10.99 -3.23
CA LEU A 80 -11.60 9.66 -3.69
C LEU A 80 -10.96 8.85 -2.56
N SER A 81 -11.35 7.59 -2.49
CA SER A 81 -10.92 6.67 -1.44
C SER A 81 -10.68 5.28 -1.99
N SER A 82 -10.25 4.38 -1.13
CA SER A 82 -10.09 2.97 -1.47
C SER A 82 -11.36 2.13 -1.23
N GLN A 83 -12.52 2.77 -1.16
CA GLN A 83 -13.83 2.11 -1.15
C GLN A 83 -14.01 1.09 0.00
N GLY A 84 -13.60 1.48 1.20
CA GLY A 84 -13.77 0.68 2.41
C GLY A 84 -12.61 -0.26 2.75
N VAL A 85 -11.68 -0.48 1.84
CA VAL A 85 -10.48 -1.30 2.09
C VAL A 85 -9.29 -0.36 2.33
N LEU A 86 -8.55 -0.57 3.42
CA LEU A 86 -7.31 0.16 3.64
C LEU A 86 -6.27 -0.31 2.62
N VAL A 87 -5.71 0.62 1.85
CA VAL A 87 -4.66 0.31 0.87
C VAL A 87 -3.36 0.96 1.32
N GLU A 88 -2.33 0.14 1.48
CA GLU A 88 -0.98 0.56 1.78
C GLU A 88 -0.16 0.67 0.51
N LEU A 89 0.45 1.82 0.26
CA LEU A 89 1.48 1.97 -0.76
C LEU A 89 2.83 1.77 -0.09
N VAL A 90 3.67 0.93 -0.69
CA VAL A 90 4.96 0.54 -0.13
C VAL A 90 6.07 0.85 -1.15
N GLN A 91 7.08 1.59 -0.74
CA GLN A 91 8.23 1.84 -1.60
C GLN A 91 8.93 0.52 -1.93
N ALA A 92 8.95 0.17 -3.19
CA ALA A 92 9.61 -1.05 -3.64
C ALA A 92 11.14 -0.94 -3.48
N PRO A 93 11.81 -2.02 -3.04
CA PRO A 93 13.27 -2.07 -3.09
C PRO A 93 13.77 -2.18 -4.54
N ASP A 94 15.03 -1.82 -4.76
CA ASP A 94 15.62 -1.77 -6.10
C ASP A 94 15.48 -3.08 -6.85
N LYS A 95 15.65 -4.22 -6.18
CA LYS A 95 15.51 -5.55 -6.81
C LYS A 95 14.11 -5.80 -7.36
N VAL A 96 13.08 -5.28 -6.71
CA VAL A 96 11.68 -5.41 -7.17
C VAL A 96 11.45 -4.48 -8.35
N ILE A 97 11.92 -3.23 -8.26
CA ILE A 97 11.81 -2.25 -9.35
C ILE A 97 12.48 -2.80 -10.60
N SER A 98 13.70 -3.34 -10.48
CA SER A 98 14.47 -3.92 -11.60
C SER A 98 13.74 -5.12 -12.21
N ALA A 99 13.17 -5.99 -11.38
CA ALA A 99 12.45 -7.17 -11.86
C ALA A 99 11.21 -6.80 -12.67
N TYR A 100 10.43 -5.81 -12.20
CA TYR A 100 9.29 -5.32 -12.96
C TYR A 100 9.68 -4.59 -14.23
N ALA A 101 10.77 -3.84 -14.22
CA ALA A 101 11.30 -3.19 -15.42
C ALA A 101 11.71 -4.22 -16.48
N GLU A 102 12.39 -5.30 -16.08
CA GLU A 102 12.75 -6.41 -16.97
C GLU A 102 11.52 -7.11 -17.52
N LEU A 103 10.51 -7.35 -16.68
CA LEU A 103 9.25 -7.96 -17.11
C LEU A 103 8.54 -7.09 -18.14
N ASN A 104 8.43 -5.79 -17.89
CA ASN A 104 7.81 -4.85 -18.82
C ASN A 104 8.54 -4.81 -20.15
N ALA A 105 9.87 -4.80 -20.14
CA ALA A 105 10.68 -4.84 -21.36
C ALA A 105 10.45 -6.15 -22.16
N ALA A 106 10.35 -7.28 -21.47
CA ALA A 106 10.10 -8.59 -22.09
C ALA A 106 8.67 -8.67 -22.69
N LEU A 107 7.70 -7.97 -22.09
CA LEU A 107 6.31 -7.96 -22.58
C LEU A 107 6.07 -6.92 -23.68
N GLY A 108 7.07 -6.16 -24.08
CA GLY A 108 6.94 -5.19 -25.16
C GLY A 108 6.21 -3.91 -24.78
N ASP A 109 6.29 -3.50 -23.54
CA ASP A 109 5.84 -2.19 -23.07
C ASP A 109 4.39 -1.89 -23.47
N ALA A 110 3.50 -2.75 -23.05
CA ALA A 110 2.07 -2.61 -23.32
C ALA A 110 1.42 -1.48 -22.51
#